data_921f38b476c97f4fed1235e7e4fbd3b5
#
_entry.id   921f38b476c97f4fed1235e7e4fbd3b5
#
_cell.length_a   1.000
_cell.length_b   1.000
_cell.length_c   1.000
_cell.angle_alpha   90.00
_cell.angle_beta   90.00
_cell.angle_gamma   90.00
#
_symmetry.space_group_name_H-M   'P 1'
#
loop_
_entity.id
_entity.type
_entity.pdbx_description
1 polymer ?
#
loop_
_entity_poly.entity_id
_entity_poly.type
_entity_poly.pdbx_seq_one_letter_code
_entity_poly.pdbx_strand_id
1 'polypeptide(L)'
;MESQRLCQAMLSKIQEQIVGTLHLISLLPPDSLDWSPAIPGAWPVGSLLGHLLDVLAGFCAVLAAARPGGLAHFDELRKLPVNHACVPHEAVSRIAGYRIHIEQGFALSEDGDLSKIVPTVFVPSGEPLMTLLLGNLEHLINHKHQLFTYLKQMGVDVTTRDLYQLRGA
;
A
#
# COMPACT_ATOMS: atom_id res chain seq x y z
N MET A 1 -15.47 19.37 -12.60
CA MET A 1 -15.96 18.20 -11.84
C MET A 1 -15.92 16.87 -12.62
N GLU A 2 -15.93 16.89 -13.96
CA GLU A 2 -15.80 15.68 -14.77
C GLU A 2 -14.34 15.18 -14.89
N SER A 3 -13.36 16.06 -14.76
CA SER A 3 -11.94 15.81 -15.03
C SER A 3 -11.18 14.99 -13.97
N GLN A 4 -11.83 14.55 -12.90
CA GLN A 4 -11.18 13.82 -11.79
C GLN A 4 -11.90 12.53 -11.36
N ARG A 5 -12.90 12.07 -12.14
CA ARG A 5 -13.70 10.90 -11.74
C ARG A 5 -12.88 9.63 -11.62
N LEU A 6 -11.96 9.41 -12.53
CA LEU A 6 -11.14 8.21 -12.54
C LEU A 6 -10.07 8.24 -11.44
N CYS A 7 -9.41 9.39 -11.24
CA CYS A 7 -8.51 9.61 -10.12
C CYS A 7 -9.21 9.38 -8.78
N GLN A 8 -10.43 9.90 -8.59
CA GLN A 8 -11.21 9.72 -7.36
C GLN A 8 -11.61 8.26 -7.14
N ALA A 9 -12.04 7.55 -8.20
CA ALA A 9 -12.38 6.14 -8.10
C ALA A 9 -11.16 5.29 -7.70
N MET A 10 -10.01 5.56 -8.31
CA MET A 10 -8.75 4.89 -7.99
C MET A 10 -8.30 5.18 -6.57
N LEU A 11 -8.28 6.45 -6.13
CA LEU A 11 -7.96 6.84 -4.77
C LEU A 11 -8.88 6.14 -3.76
N SER A 12 -10.20 6.14 -4.01
CA SER A 12 -11.16 5.48 -3.14
C SER A 12 -10.86 3.99 -3.00
N LYS A 13 -10.45 3.32 -4.09
CA LYS A 13 -10.10 1.90 -4.05
C LYS A 13 -8.80 1.64 -3.30
N ILE A 14 -7.79 2.49 -3.47
CA ILE A 14 -6.53 2.41 -2.71
C ILE A 14 -6.79 2.61 -1.22
N GLN A 15 -7.59 3.62 -0.85
CA GLN A 15 -7.96 3.88 0.56
C GLN A 15 -8.70 2.70 1.19
N GLU A 16 -9.62 2.06 0.46
CA GLU A 16 -10.30 0.85 0.91
C GLU A 16 -9.29 -0.27 1.24
N GLN A 17 -8.29 -0.48 0.37
CA GLN A 17 -7.27 -1.50 0.62
C GLN A 17 -6.37 -1.13 1.82
N ILE A 18 -6.01 0.14 1.98
CA ILE A 18 -5.25 0.61 3.15
C ILE A 18 -6.03 0.37 4.44
N VAL A 19 -7.32 0.71 4.48
CA VAL A 19 -8.18 0.50 5.66
C VAL A 19 -8.28 -1.00 5.99
N GLY A 20 -8.50 -1.84 4.99
CA GLY A 20 -8.51 -3.30 5.19
C GLY A 20 -7.17 -3.85 5.68
N THR A 21 -6.06 -3.32 5.19
CA THR A 21 -4.72 -3.69 5.65
C THR A 21 -4.50 -3.31 7.12
N LEU A 22 -4.86 -2.07 7.51
CA LEU A 22 -4.79 -1.61 8.90
C LEU A 22 -5.65 -2.46 9.84
N HIS A 23 -6.85 -2.83 9.40
CA HIS A 23 -7.71 -3.73 10.16
C HIS A 23 -7.04 -5.09 10.40
N LEU A 24 -6.51 -5.73 9.35
CA LEU A 24 -5.81 -7.01 9.51
C LEU A 24 -4.58 -6.92 10.41
N ILE A 25 -3.82 -5.82 10.34
CA ILE A 25 -2.68 -5.58 11.25
C ILE A 25 -3.15 -5.51 12.71
N SER A 26 -4.32 -4.91 12.97
CA SER A 26 -4.88 -4.82 14.33
C SER A 26 -5.31 -6.16 14.94
N LEU A 27 -5.47 -7.19 14.10
CA LEU A 27 -5.85 -8.55 14.53
C LEU A 27 -4.62 -9.46 14.77
N LEU A 28 -3.41 -8.97 14.57
CA LEU A 28 -2.20 -9.75 14.77
C LEU A 28 -2.03 -10.11 16.25
N PRO A 29 -1.77 -11.41 16.58
CA PRO A 29 -1.41 -11.80 17.94
C PRO A 29 -0.13 -11.10 18.41
N PRO A 30 0.01 -10.80 19.72
CA PRO A 30 1.12 -10.03 20.27
C PRO A 30 2.52 -10.57 19.90
N ASP A 31 2.71 -11.88 19.90
CA ASP A 31 4.01 -12.51 19.70
C ASP A 31 4.18 -13.14 18.31
N SER A 32 3.45 -12.62 17.32
CA SER A 32 3.39 -13.21 15.97
C SER A 32 4.47 -12.73 14.99
N LEU A 33 5.34 -11.81 15.38
CA LEU A 33 6.26 -11.14 14.42
C LEU A 33 7.24 -12.10 13.73
N ASP A 34 7.75 -13.09 14.47
CA ASP A 34 8.68 -14.10 13.95
C ASP A 34 7.95 -15.31 13.33
N TRP A 35 6.63 -15.34 13.43
CA TRP A 35 5.86 -16.42 12.85
C TRP A 35 5.86 -16.35 11.32
N SER A 36 6.06 -17.51 10.69
CA SER A 36 5.91 -17.69 9.25
C SER A 36 5.21 -19.03 8.98
N PRO A 37 4.46 -19.16 7.87
CA PRO A 37 3.90 -20.43 7.47
C PRO A 37 5.04 -21.44 7.16
N ALA A 38 4.76 -22.74 7.35
CA ALA A 38 5.70 -23.83 7.06
C ALA A 38 5.85 -24.06 5.53
N ILE A 39 6.14 -22.99 4.80
CA ILE A 39 6.33 -22.98 3.34
C ILE A 39 7.75 -22.46 3.08
N PRO A 40 8.59 -23.16 2.29
CA PRO A 40 9.93 -22.69 1.95
C PRO A 40 9.92 -21.27 1.35
N GLY A 41 10.72 -20.38 1.91
CA GLY A 41 10.83 -18.99 1.44
C GLY A 41 9.71 -18.05 1.90
N ALA A 42 8.78 -18.51 2.74
CA ALA A 42 7.77 -17.64 3.33
C ALA A 42 8.41 -16.61 4.28
N TRP A 43 7.92 -15.39 4.24
CA TRP A 43 8.40 -14.33 5.11
C TRP A 43 7.79 -14.40 6.50
N PRO A 44 8.54 -14.05 7.57
CA PRO A 44 7.94 -13.75 8.86
C PRO A 44 6.95 -12.60 8.78
N VAL A 45 5.98 -12.58 9.70
CA VAL A 45 4.98 -11.47 9.78
C VAL A 45 5.65 -10.11 9.81
N GLY A 46 6.67 -9.91 10.63
CA GLY A 46 7.38 -8.64 10.71
C GLY A 46 7.98 -8.20 9.37
N SER A 47 8.54 -9.13 8.60
CA SER A 47 9.06 -8.85 7.25
C SER A 47 7.94 -8.50 6.27
N LEU A 48 6.78 -9.17 6.36
CA LEU A 48 5.62 -8.84 5.54
C LEU A 48 5.10 -7.43 5.84
N LEU A 49 5.08 -7.02 7.12
CA LEU A 49 4.70 -5.65 7.50
C LEU A 49 5.66 -4.61 6.91
N GLY A 50 6.98 -4.84 6.99
CA GLY A 50 7.98 -3.95 6.40
C GLY A 50 7.88 -3.87 4.87
N HIS A 51 7.47 -4.96 4.21
CA HIS A 51 7.24 -4.97 2.77
C HIS A 51 5.94 -4.24 2.39
N LEU A 52 4.89 -4.30 3.20
CA LEU A 52 3.69 -3.47 3.00
C LEU A 52 4.01 -1.97 3.04
N LEU A 53 5.03 -1.54 3.82
CA LEU A 53 5.51 -0.16 3.79
C LEU A 53 6.17 0.19 2.46
N ASP A 54 6.94 -0.74 1.87
CA ASP A 54 7.55 -0.55 0.55
C ASP A 54 6.51 -0.38 -0.55
N VAL A 55 5.46 -1.21 -0.53
CA VAL A 55 4.33 -1.11 -1.46
C VAL A 55 3.68 0.28 -1.41
N LEU A 56 3.44 0.80 -0.20
CA LEU A 56 2.83 2.13 -0.02
C LEU A 56 3.79 3.27 -0.39
N ALA A 57 5.09 3.11 -0.10
CA ALA A 57 6.12 4.03 -0.59
C ALA A 57 6.14 4.07 -2.13
N GLY A 58 5.88 2.95 -2.80
CA GLY A 58 5.75 2.85 -4.24
C GLY A 58 4.68 3.77 -4.82
N PHE A 59 3.48 3.85 -4.21
CA PHE A 59 2.45 4.82 -4.61
C PHE A 59 2.96 6.26 -4.49
N CYS A 60 3.59 6.61 -3.37
CA CYS A 60 4.13 7.94 -3.15
C CYS A 60 5.23 8.26 -4.18
N ALA A 61 6.09 7.30 -4.50
CA ALA A 61 7.18 7.47 -5.45
C ALA A 61 6.66 7.79 -6.86
N VAL A 62 5.69 7.04 -7.37
CA VAL A 62 5.17 7.26 -8.73
C VAL A 62 4.36 8.55 -8.82
N LEU A 63 3.60 8.91 -7.78
CA LEU A 63 2.88 10.19 -7.72
C LEU A 63 3.84 11.38 -7.67
N ALA A 64 4.91 11.30 -6.88
CA ALA A 64 5.94 12.34 -6.83
C ALA A 64 6.68 12.47 -8.17
N ALA A 65 7.01 11.35 -8.82
CA ALA A 65 7.66 11.34 -10.13
C ALA A 65 6.76 11.93 -11.23
N ALA A 66 5.44 11.71 -11.15
CA ALA A 66 4.48 12.31 -12.08
C ALA A 66 4.29 13.81 -11.86
N ARG A 67 4.63 14.34 -10.68
CA ARG A 67 4.46 15.76 -10.25
C ARG A 67 5.71 16.30 -9.57
N PRO A 68 6.85 16.44 -10.28
CA PRO A 68 8.08 16.96 -9.70
C PRO A 68 7.85 18.34 -9.05
N GLY A 69 8.26 18.48 -7.80
CA GLY A 69 8.10 19.72 -7.02
C GLY A 69 6.75 19.90 -6.31
N GLY A 70 5.71 19.14 -6.68
CA GLY A 70 4.40 19.20 -6.00
C GLY A 70 4.33 18.44 -4.68
N LEU A 71 5.21 17.46 -4.49
CA LEU A 71 5.27 16.58 -3.32
C LEU A 71 6.69 16.56 -2.72
N ALA A 72 7.27 17.75 -2.48
CA ALA A 72 8.65 17.90 -1.98
C ALA A 72 8.90 17.17 -0.66
N HIS A 73 7.89 17.06 0.21
CA HIS A 73 7.98 16.31 1.47
C HIS A 73 8.12 14.79 1.27
N PHE A 74 7.86 14.26 0.07
CA PHE A 74 8.14 12.87 -0.27
C PHE A 74 9.64 12.52 -0.13
N ASP A 75 10.53 13.49 -0.28
CA ASP A 75 11.97 13.28 -0.09
C ASP A 75 12.32 12.82 1.32
N GLU A 76 11.53 13.16 2.33
CA GLU A 76 11.72 12.66 3.70
C GLU A 76 11.16 11.23 3.85
N LEU A 77 10.02 10.93 3.22
CA LEU A 77 9.43 9.59 3.29
C LEU A 77 10.31 8.51 2.65
N ARG A 78 10.93 8.80 1.51
CA ARG A 78 11.78 7.82 0.80
C ARG A 78 13.07 7.50 1.55
N LYS A 79 13.45 8.29 2.58
CA LYS A 79 14.59 8.01 3.45
C LYS A 79 14.26 6.98 4.53
N LEU A 80 12.97 6.76 4.80
CA LEU A 80 12.54 5.82 5.81
C LEU A 80 12.79 4.38 5.35
N PRO A 81 13.29 3.51 6.24
CA PRO A 81 13.55 2.12 5.88
C PRO A 81 12.26 1.39 5.50
N VAL A 82 12.36 0.53 4.50
CA VAL A 82 11.30 -0.42 4.07
C VAL A 82 11.92 -1.81 3.94
N ASN A 83 11.11 -2.84 3.77
CA ASN A 83 11.59 -4.23 3.65
C ASN A 83 12.44 -4.69 4.85
N HIS A 84 12.11 -4.22 6.07
CA HIS A 84 12.75 -4.63 7.32
C HIS A 84 11.74 -5.35 8.22
N ALA A 85 12.22 -5.99 9.28
CA ALA A 85 11.33 -6.52 10.32
C ALA A 85 10.65 -5.35 11.05
N CYS A 86 9.35 -5.18 10.80
CA CYS A 86 8.56 -4.06 11.27
C CYS A 86 7.56 -4.52 12.34
N VAL A 87 7.38 -3.73 13.38
CA VAL A 87 6.37 -3.98 14.42
C VAL A 87 5.02 -3.33 14.06
N PRO A 88 3.88 -3.87 14.55
CA PRO A 88 2.55 -3.39 14.15
C PRO A 88 2.33 -1.89 14.38
N HIS A 89 2.78 -1.33 15.51
CA HIS A 89 2.58 0.09 15.80
C HIS A 89 3.38 1.01 14.84
N GLU A 90 4.59 0.59 14.44
CA GLU A 90 5.36 1.29 13.41
C GLU A 90 4.64 1.22 12.06
N ALA A 91 4.20 0.01 11.66
CA ALA A 91 3.47 -0.18 10.41
C ALA A 91 2.24 0.73 10.36
N VAL A 92 1.39 0.74 11.39
CA VAL A 92 0.18 1.58 11.47
C VAL A 92 0.52 3.07 11.35
N SER A 93 1.51 3.55 12.10
CA SER A 93 1.93 4.95 12.08
C SER A 93 2.42 5.38 10.69
N ARG A 94 3.26 4.56 10.07
CA ARG A 94 3.83 4.85 8.75
C ARG A 94 2.81 4.74 7.63
N ILE A 95 1.90 3.76 7.68
CA ILE A 95 0.79 3.63 6.74
C ILE A 95 -0.10 4.87 6.77
N ALA A 96 -0.38 5.42 7.96
CA ALA A 96 -1.12 6.66 8.09
C ALA A 96 -0.42 7.85 7.41
N GLY A 97 0.90 7.95 7.53
CA GLY A 97 1.71 8.95 6.83
C GLY A 97 1.66 8.78 5.30
N TYR A 98 1.90 7.57 4.79
CA TYR A 98 1.81 7.28 3.34
C TYR A 98 0.43 7.59 2.78
N ARG A 99 -0.65 7.27 3.52
CA ARG A 99 -2.01 7.58 3.10
C ARG A 99 -2.22 9.07 2.84
N ILE A 100 -1.73 9.94 3.72
CA ILE A 100 -1.82 11.41 3.54
C ILE A 100 -1.12 11.83 2.24
N HIS A 101 0.06 11.28 1.96
CA HIS A 101 0.80 11.64 0.75
C HIS A 101 0.15 11.12 -0.53
N ILE A 102 -0.44 9.93 -0.49
CA ILE A 102 -1.23 9.39 -1.60
C ILE A 102 -2.43 10.29 -1.87
N GLU A 103 -3.17 10.70 -0.83
CA GLU A 103 -4.29 11.64 -0.95
C GLU A 103 -3.86 12.98 -1.56
N GLN A 104 -2.75 13.54 -1.11
CA GLN A 104 -2.19 14.78 -1.66
C GLN A 104 -1.76 14.63 -3.13
N GLY A 105 -1.14 13.50 -3.48
CA GLY A 105 -0.74 13.21 -4.86
C GLY A 105 -1.94 13.16 -5.80
N PHE A 106 -3.01 12.50 -5.40
CA PHE A 106 -4.26 12.45 -6.17
C PHE A 106 -4.99 13.81 -6.21
N ALA A 107 -4.94 14.60 -5.14
CA ALA A 107 -5.52 15.94 -5.12
C ALA A 107 -4.88 16.90 -6.14
N LEU A 108 -3.60 16.66 -6.47
CA LEU A 108 -2.86 17.41 -7.49
C LEU A 108 -3.02 16.82 -8.90
N SER A 109 -3.73 15.71 -9.08
CA SER A 109 -3.83 14.98 -10.35
C SER A 109 -5.21 15.12 -10.97
N GLU A 110 -5.24 15.14 -12.30
CA GLU A 110 -6.44 15.04 -13.13
C GLU A 110 -6.44 13.73 -13.91
N ASP A 111 -7.60 13.32 -14.44
CA ASP A 111 -7.72 12.07 -15.19
C ASP A 111 -6.78 12.01 -16.41
N GLY A 112 -6.50 13.17 -17.03
CA GLY A 112 -5.52 13.28 -18.12
C GLY A 112 -4.07 12.96 -17.68
N ASP A 113 -3.73 13.16 -16.41
CA ASP A 113 -2.39 12.86 -15.89
C ASP A 113 -2.13 11.35 -15.82
N LEU A 114 -3.18 10.52 -15.76
CA LEU A 114 -3.05 9.07 -15.69
C LEU A 114 -2.36 8.46 -16.93
N SER A 115 -2.34 9.17 -18.05
CA SER A 115 -1.62 8.78 -19.27
C SER A 115 -0.16 9.26 -19.31
N LYS A 116 0.30 10.06 -18.36
CA LYS A 116 1.69 10.52 -18.30
C LYS A 116 2.64 9.35 -18.18
N ILE A 117 3.71 9.38 -18.97
CA ILE A 117 4.79 8.39 -18.90
C ILE A 117 5.72 8.75 -17.74
N VAL A 118 5.86 7.84 -16.81
CA VAL A 118 6.68 7.99 -15.61
C VAL A 118 7.80 6.96 -15.65
N PRO A 119 9.07 7.36 -15.79
CA PRO A 119 10.22 6.46 -15.69
C PRO A 119 10.33 5.86 -14.29
N THR A 120 10.70 4.59 -14.22
CA THR A 120 11.00 3.89 -12.96
C THR A 120 12.38 3.24 -13.03
N VAL A 121 12.88 2.77 -11.88
CA VAL A 121 14.13 2.01 -11.84
C VAL A 121 14.05 0.68 -12.61
N PHE A 122 12.84 0.13 -12.77
CA PHE A 122 12.59 -1.13 -13.46
C PHE A 122 12.32 -0.92 -14.95
N VAL A 123 11.72 0.22 -15.33
CA VAL A 123 11.38 0.57 -16.70
C VAL A 123 11.87 1.99 -16.98
N PRO A 124 13.13 2.17 -17.39
CA PRO A 124 13.71 3.50 -17.64
C PRO A 124 13.00 4.30 -18.75
N SER A 125 12.39 3.62 -19.73
CA SER A 125 11.55 4.25 -20.76
C SER A 125 10.22 4.79 -20.22
N GLY A 126 9.84 4.37 -19.01
CA GLY A 126 8.61 4.75 -18.36
C GLY A 126 7.39 3.95 -18.79
N GLU A 127 6.36 4.04 -17.95
CA GLU A 127 5.03 3.49 -18.18
C GLU A 127 3.97 4.54 -17.85
N PRO A 128 2.73 4.42 -18.37
CA PRO A 128 1.64 5.30 -17.96
C PRO A 128 1.46 5.28 -16.43
N LEU A 129 1.24 6.45 -15.83
CA LEU A 129 0.99 6.58 -14.40
C LEU A 129 -0.12 5.62 -13.93
N MET A 130 -1.18 5.48 -14.71
CA MET A 130 -2.27 4.54 -14.42
C MET A 130 -1.77 3.10 -14.28
N THR A 131 -0.91 2.63 -15.19
CA THR A 131 -0.34 1.27 -15.15
C THR A 131 0.46 1.07 -13.85
N LEU A 132 1.28 2.05 -13.48
CA LEU A 132 2.09 1.99 -12.25
C LEU A 132 1.22 1.99 -10.99
N LEU A 133 0.16 2.82 -10.95
CA LEU A 133 -0.77 2.86 -9.83
C LEU A 133 -1.57 1.56 -9.69
N LEU A 134 -2.00 0.96 -10.81
CA LEU A 134 -2.69 -0.33 -10.82
C LEU A 134 -1.77 -1.46 -10.39
N GLY A 135 -0.51 -1.48 -10.84
CA GLY A 135 0.49 -2.45 -10.40
C GLY A 135 0.76 -2.38 -8.89
N ASN A 136 0.90 -1.17 -8.34
CA ASN A 136 1.04 -0.98 -6.89
C ASN A 136 -0.24 -1.39 -6.13
N LEU A 137 -1.42 -1.17 -6.70
CA LEU A 137 -2.69 -1.60 -6.10
C LEU A 137 -2.80 -3.12 -6.06
N GLU A 138 -2.45 -3.79 -7.16
CA GLU A 138 -2.38 -5.26 -7.23
C GLU A 138 -1.40 -5.80 -6.18
N HIS A 139 -0.23 -5.19 -6.07
CA HIS A 139 0.80 -5.54 -5.10
C HIS A 139 0.28 -5.42 -3.66
N LEU A 140 -0.40 -4.31 -3.33
CA LEU A 140 -1.02 -4.10 -2.01
C LEU A 140 -2.09 -5.16 -1.71
N ILE A 141 -2.96 -5.47 -2.69
CA ILE A 141 -4.02 -6.47 -2.54
C ILE A 141 -3.41 -7.86 -2.27
N ASN A 142 -2.37 -8.23 -3.01
CA ASN A 142 -1.70 -9.52 -2.85
C ASN A 142 -1.11 -9.69 -1.44
N HIS A 143 -0.39 -8.69 -0.94
CA HIS A 143 0.20 -8.77 0.41
C HIS A 143 -0.82 -8.60 1.54
N LYS A 144 -1.88 -7.82 1.33
CA LYS A 144 -3.03 -7.80 2.25
C LYS A 144 -3.67 -9.19 2.35
N HIS A 145 -3.88 -9.87 1.22
CA HIS A 145 -4.42 -11.24 1.22
C HIS A 145 -3.45 -12.24 1.85
N GLN A 146 -2.15 -12.07 1.64
CA GLN A 146 -1.13 -12.87 2.31
C GLN A 146 -1.22 -12.72 3.84
N LEU A 147 -1.35 -11.49 4.36
CA LEU A 147 -1.53 -11.23 5.79
C LEU A 147 -2.81 -11.88 6.34
N PHE A 148 -3.92 -11.79 5.60
CA PHE A 148 -5.17 -12.46 5.94
C PHE A 148 -5.00 -14.00 6.03
N THR A 149 -4.27 -14.57 5.09
CA THR A 149 -3.97 -16.02 5.09
C THR A 149 -3.11 -16.40 6.29
N TYR A 150 -2.15 -15.55 6.66
CA TYR A 150 -1.31 -15.77 7.85
C TYR A 150 -2.15 -15.76 9.13
N LEU A 151 -3.04 -14.79 9.29
CA LEU A 151 -3.97 -14.73 10.42
C LEU A 151 -4.79 -16.02 10.56
N LYS A 152 -5.36 -16.52 9.45
CA LYS A 152 -6.08 -17.81 9.46
C LYS A 152 -5.20 -18.99 9.90
N GLN A 153 -3.97 -19.07 9.41
CA GLN A 153 -3.05 -20.15 9.74
C GLN A 153 -2.58 -20.08 11.21
N MET A 154 -2.53 -18.88 11.79
CA MET A 154 -2.29 -18.68 13.22
C MET A 154 -3.51 -18.98 14.10
N GLY A 155 -4.66 -19.35 13.51
CA GLY A 155 -5.88 -19.65 14.23
C GLY A 155 -6.70 -18.43 14.65
N VAL A 156 -6.41 -17.25 14.10
CA VAL A 156 -7.22 -16.05 14.32
C VAL A 156 -8.54 -16.20 13.56
N ASP A 157 -9.67 -15.96 14.22
CA ASP A 157 -11.01 -16.05 13.62
C ASP A 157 -11.27 -14.85 12.72
N VAL A 158 -10.78 -14.92 11.48
CA VAL A 158 -10.99 -13.91 10.44
C VAL A 158 -11.81 -14.49 9.29
N THR A 159 -12.67 -13.65 8.75
CA THR A 159 -13.63 -13.98 7.71
C THR A 159 -13.46 -13.08 6.47
N THR A 160 -14.23 -13.33 5.43
CA THR A 160 -14.29 -12.45 4.25
C THR A 160 -14.65 -11.00 4.60
N ARG A 161 -15.41 -10.77 5.68
CA ARG A 161 -15.74 -9.41 6.16
C ARG A 161 -14.50 -8.65 6.59
N ASP A 162 -13.57 -9.33 7.27
CA ASP A 162 -12.31 -8.72 7.72
C ASP A 162 -11.41 -8.38 6.53
N LEU A 163 -11.42 -9.21 5.49
CA LEU A 163 -10.63 -9.00 4.28
C LEU A 163 -11.12 -7.82 3.44
N TYR A 164 -12.44 -7.66 3.29
CA TYR A 164 -13.00 -6.68 2.35
C TYR A 164 -13.52 -5.40 3.00
N GLN A 165 -13.74 -5.38 4.32
CA GLN A 165 -14.27 -4.20 5.02
C GLN A 165 -15.43 -3.55 4.26
N LEU A 166 -16.45 -4.35 3.89
CA LEU A 166 -17.58 -3.89 3.10
C LEU A 166 -18.33 -2.78 3.83
N ARG A 167 -18.44 -1.61 3.21
CA ARG A 167 -19.24 -0.49 3.74
C ARG A 167 -20.71 -0.92 3.82
N GLY A 168 -21.26 -0.96 5.04
CA GLY A 168 -22.67 -1.30 5.27
C GLY A 168 -22.96 -2.79 5.52
N ALA A 169 -21.95 -3.60 5.81
CA ALA A 169 -22.12 -4.98 6.26
C ALA A 169 -22.20 -5.07 7.79
#